data_c7efa8a0b06cc5fd5c0f7b4469da05e2
#
_entry.id   c7efa8a0b06cc5fd5c0f7b4469da05e2
#
_cell.length_a   1.000
_cell.length_b   1.000
_cell.length_c   1.000
_cell.angle_alpha   90.00
_cell.angle_beta   90.00
_cell.angle_gamma   90.00
#
_symmetry.space_group_name_H-M   'P 1'
#
loop_
_entity.id
_entity.type
_entity.pdbx_description
1 polymer ?
#
loop_
_entity_poly.entity_id
_entity_poly.type
_entity_poly.pdbx_seq_one_letter_code
_entity_poly.pdbx_strand_id
1 'polypeptide(L)'
;GVGGVCIDALYRSGVGHITAIDCDKFDITNQNRQIGSENIGEYKADVFARLYPGLKRVNLKLTPSVISEFDFSEFDLIIDCIDDIPAKVAIAKICSKRLLSSMGGAKRLDPTKIKVASIWKTTNDPFARKIRYELKKAGFKGDYKVVFSTEAPNCVNLGSFIGVTASFGLNLASLA
;
A
#
# COMPACT_ATOMS: atom_id res chain seq x y z
N GLY A 1 -6.31 6.59 1.23
CA GLY A 1 -6.72 5.18 1.33
C GLY A 1 -5.82 4.41 2.28
N VAL A 2 -5.35 3.24 1.87
CA VAL A 2 -4.55 2.36 2.73
C VAL A 2 -3.28 3.06 3.24
N GLY A 3 -2.44 3.59 2.34
CA GLY A 3 -1.16 4.21 2.70
C GLY A 3 -1.30 5.38 3.66
N GLY A 4 -2.29 6.25 3.44
CA GLY A 4 -2.51 7.41 4.30
C GLY A 4 -2.88 7.04 5.73
N VAL A 5 -3.73 6.03 5.92
CA VAL A 5 -4.08 5.53 7.26
C VAL A 5 -2.88 4.84 7.91
N CYS A 6 -2.08 4.11 7.14
CA CYS A 6 -0.86 3.50 7.64
C CYS A 6 0.14 4.57 8.13
N ILE A 7 0.35 5.64 7.37
CA ILE A 7 1.19 6.77 7.76
C ILE A 7 0.67 7.41 9.05
N ASP A 8 -0.64 7.72 9.14
CA ASP A 8 -1.23 8.32 10.34
C ASP A 8 -1.00 7.45 11.59
N ALA A 9 -1.22 6.15 11.46
CA ALA A 9 -1.03 5.22 12.56
C ALA A 9 0.44 5.14 13.00
N LEU A 10 1.39 5.03 12.06
CA LEU A 10 2.82 4.99 12.36
C LEU A 10 3.31 6.29 12.99
N TYR A 11 2.91 7.44 12.45
CA TYR A 11 3.27 8.74 12.99
C TYR A 11 2.79 8.92 14.43
N ARG A 12 1.52 8.59 14.70
CA ARG A 12 0.93 8.67 16.05
C ARG A 12 1.54 7.66 17.02
N SER A 13 2.08 6.58 16.52
CA SER A 13 2.79 5.57 17.32
C SER A 13 4.25 5.95 17.61
N GLY A 14 4.72 7.11 17.13
CA GLY A 14 6.06 7.61 17.43
C GLY A 14 7.16 7.10 16.51
N VAL A 15 6.82 6.57 15.32
CA VAL A 15 7.84 6.22 14.31
C VAL A 15 8.54 7.50 13.85
N GLY A 16 9.84 7.60 14.13
CA GLY A 16 10.59 8.85 13.98
C GLY A 16 10.89 9.26 12.55
N HIS A 17 11.10 8.30 11.65
CA HIS A 17 11.47 8.57 10.26
C HIS A 17 10.52 7.89 9.28
N ILE A 18 9.66 8.67 8.66
CA ILE A 18 8.72 8.20 7.64
C ILE A 18 9.00 8.95 6.34
N THR A 19 9.15 8.21 5.24
CA THR A 19 9.22 8.78 3.89
C THR A 19 8.01 8.32 3.08
N ALA A 20 7.19 9.25 2.61
CA ALA A 20 6.07 8.98 1.71
C ALA A 20 6.48 9.21 0.26
N ILE A 21 6.35 8.18 -0.56
CA ILE A 21 6.60 8.24 -2.01
C ILE A 21 5.26 8.06 -2.72
N ASP A 22 4.77 9.09 -3.38
CA ASP A 22 3.52 9.06 -4.15
C ASP A 22 3.59 10.11 -5.28
N CYS A 23 3.11 9.78 -6.46
CA CYS A 23 3.06 10.71 -7.59
C CYS A 23 1.67 11.29 -7.84
N ASP A 24 0.66 10.81 -7.13
CA ASP A 24 -0.72 11.18 -7.37
C ASP A 24 -1.09 12.52 -6.72
N LYS A 25 -2.07 13.15 -7.32
CA LYS A 25 -2.80 14.28 -6.73
C LYS A 25 -4.12 13.80 -6.15
N PHE A 26 -4.63 14.55 -5.18
CA PHE A 26 -5.98 14.31 -4.69
C PHE A 26 -7.03 14.64 -5.74
N ASP A 27 -8.02 13.76 -5.84
CA ASP A 27 -9.19 13.87 -6.71
C ASP A 27 -10.47 13.73 -5.88
N ILE A 28 -11.58 14.28 -6.40
CA ILE A 28 -12.89 14.24 -5.73
C ILE A 28 -13.31 12.81 -5.34
N THR A 29 -12.93 11.81 -6.14
CA THR A 29 -13.24 10.41 -5.88
C THR A 29 -12.47 9.81 -4.69
N ASN A 30 -11.52 10.54 -4.13
CA ASN A 30 -10.74 10.11 -2.97
C ASN A 30 -11.43 10.46 -1.65
N GLN A 31 -12.37 11.41 -1.65
CA GLN A 31 -12.97 11.99 -0.44
C GLN A 31 -13.73 10.99 0.43
N ASN A 32 -14.20 9.90 -0.15
CA ASN A 32 -14.91 8.87 0.60
C ASN A 32 -13.99 8.00 1.50
N ARG A 33 -12.65 8.10 1.36
CA ARG A 33 -11.74 7.18 2.08
C ARG A 33 -10.32 7.66 2.32
N GLN A 34 -9.88 8.80 1.83
CA GLN A 34 -8.49 9.25 1.95
C GLN A 34 -8.35 10.45 2.87
N ILE A 35 -7.43 10.38 3.83
CA ILE A 35 -7.04 11.49 4.70
C ILE A 35 -6.42 12.58 3.83
N GLY A 36 -6.78 13.83 4.07
CA GLY A 36 -6.26 14.99 3.32
C GLY A 36 -6.92 15.23 1.97
N SER A 37 -7.94 14.44 1.61
CA SER A 37 -8.58 14.49 0.29
C SER A 37 -9.45 15.72 0.03
N GLU A 38 -9.62 16.58 1.02
CA GLU A 38 -10.17 17.94 0.86
C GLU A 38 -9.25 18.86 0.03
N ASN A 39 -7.96 18.54 -0.07
CA ASN A 39 -6.95 19.29 -0.83
C ASN A 39 -6.89 18.84 -2.30
N ILE A 40 -8.01 18.92 -3.02
CA ILE A 40 -8.14 18.48 -4.41
C ILE A 40 -7.10 19.20 -5.31
N GLY A 41 -6.42 18.46 -6.17
CA GLY A 41 -5.42 18.95 -7.11
C GLY A 41 -4.01 19.07 -6.55
N GLU A 42 -3.82 18.94 -5.23
CA GLU A 42 -2.50 18.92 -4.60
C GLU A 42 -1.89 17.51 -4.61
N TYR A 43 -0.57 17.42 -4.63
CA TYR A 43 0.13 16.14 -4.50
C TYR A 43 -0.12 15.52 -3.13
N LYS A 44 -0.45 14.23 -3.10
CA LYS A 44 -0.76 13.50 -1.86
C LYS A 44 0.40 13.55 -0.87
N ALA A 45 1.63 13.33 -1.33
CA ALA A 45 2.81 13.35 -0.47
C ALA A 45 3.07 14.77 0.13
N ASP A 46 2.76 15.86 -0.61
CA ASP A 46 2.88 17.23 -0.10
C ASP A 46 1.89 17.51 1.02
N VAL A 47 0.65 17.08 0.85
CA VAL A 47 -0.39 17.20 1.88
C VAL A 47 -0.01 16.42 3.13
N PHE A 48 0.49 15.19 2.99
CA PHE A 48 0.95 14.39 4.12
C PHE A 48 2.12 15.03 4.86
N ALA A 49 3.08 15.64 4.17
CA ALA A 49 4.18 16.35 4.81
C ALA A 49 3.71 17.58 5.62
N ARG A 50 2.60 18.21 5.23
CA ARG A 50 1.97 19.29 6.02
C ARG A 50 1.21 18.75 7.24
N LEU A 51 0.52 17.63 7.09
CA LEU A 51 -0.27 17.01 8.17
C LEU A 51 0.62 16.36 9.24
N TYR A 52 1.80 15.86 8.85
CA TYR A 52 2.71 15.11 9.72
C TYR A 52 4.10 15.73 9.70
N PRO A 53 4.38 16.72 10.57
CA PRO A 53 5.68 17.38 10.64
C PRO A 53 6.83 16.41 10.82
N GLY A 54 7.89 16.55 10.00
CA GLY A 54 9.04 15.64 9.99
C GLY A 54 8.93 14.48 8.98
N LEU A 55 7.76 14.23 8.39
CA LEU A 55 7.61 13.28 7.29
C LEU A 55 8.37 13.78 6.06
N LYS A 56 9.25 12.93 5.52
CA LYS A 56 9.89 13.17 4.23
C LYS A 56 8.93 12.81 3.09
N ARG A 57 8.92 13.62 2.03
CA ARG A 57 8.06 13.42 0.86
C ARG A 57 8.87 13.29 -0.42
N VAL A 58 8.41 12.44 -1.31
CA VAL A 58 8.98 12.25 -2.65
C VAL A 58 7.85 12.13 -3.66
N ASN A 59 7.68 13.14 -4.51
CA ASN A 59 6.68 13.11 -5.59
C ASN A 59 7.25 12.34 -6.79
N LEU A 60 7.20 11.01 -6.73
CA LEU A 60 7.82 10.14 -7.71
C LEU A 60 6.90 8.97 -8.08
N LYS A 61 6.75 8.72 -9.37
CA LYS A 61 6.08 7.52 -9.86
C LYS A 61 7.05 6.34 -9.87
N LEU A 62 6.78 5.36 -9.02
CA LEU A 62 7.57 4.14 -8.94
C LEU A 62 7.19 3.17 -10.07
N THR A 63 7.91 3.27 -11.20
CA THR A 63 7.87 2.27 -12.28
C THR A 63 8.95 1.21 -12.04
N PRO A 64 8.90 0.02 -12.70
CA PRO A 64 9.95 -0.98 -12.56
C PRO A 64 11.37 -0.46 -12.85
N SER A 65 11.55 0.44 -13.82
CA SER A 65 12.84 1.07 -14.13
C SER A 65 13.31 1.97 -12.99
N VAL A 66 12.44 2.85 -12.49
CA VAL A 66 12.76 3.73 -11.35
C VAL A 66 13.08 2.90 -10.11
N ILE A 67 12.31 1.85 -9.84
CA ILE A 67 12.53 0.96 -8.68
C ILE A 67 13.89 0.26 -8.75
N SER A 68 14.36 -0.10 -9.96
CA SER A 68 15.67 -0.74 -10.11
C SER A 68 16.85 0.19 -9.82
N GLU A 69 16.65 1.50 -9.93
CA GLU A 69 17.67 2.54 -9.72
C GLU A 69 17.53 3.22 -8.36
N PHE A 70 16.38 3.07 -7.69
CA PHE A 70 16.10 3.72 -6.42
C PHE A 70 16.84 3.02 -5.27
N ASP A 71 17.57 3.80 -4.48
CA ASP A 71 18.27 3.27 -3.30
C ASP A 71 17.31 3.05 -2.12
N PHE A 72 16.94 1.80 -1.93
CA PHE A 72 16.14 1.39 -0.77
C PHE A 72 16.98 1.11 0.47
N SER A 73 18.30 1.17 0.45
CA SER A 73 19.16 0.73 1.56
C SER A 73 18.97 1.56 2.83
N GLU A 74 18.56 2.83 2.67
CA GLU A 74 18.32 3.74 3.80
C GLU A 74 17.08 3.38 4.66
N PHE A 75 16.21 2.46 4.18
CA PHE A 75 14.96 2.14 4.86
C PHE A 75 15.04 0.78 5.56
N ASP A 76 14.72 0.73 6.84
CA ASP A 76 14.60 -0.51 7.61
C ASP A 76 13.40 -1.34 7.18
N LEU A 77 12.31 -0.68 6.77
CA LEU A 77 11.06 -1.29 6.37
C LEU A 77 10.47 -0.59 5.16
N ILE A 78 9.95 -1.36 4.21
CA ILE A 78 9.21 -0.88 3.04
C ILE A 78 7.75 -1.31 3.20
N ILE A 79 6.83 -0.34 3.14
CA ILE A 79 5.38 -0.59 3.17
C ILE A 79 4.81 -0.21 1.81
N ASP A 80 4.42 -1.20 1.05
CA ASP A 80 3.91 -1.04 -0.31
C ASP A 80 2.38 -1.01 -0.32
N CYS A 81 1.83 0.16 -0.62
CA CYS A 81 0.40 0.41 -0.80
C CYS A 81 0.02 0.76 -2.25
N ILE A 82 0.90 0.48 -3.20
CA ILE A 82 0.70 0.76 -4.63
C ILE A 82 -0.35 -0.20 -5.20
N ASP A 83 -1.09 0.21 -6.22
CA ASP A 83 -2.04 -0.66 -6.95
C ASP A 83 -1.49 -1.15 -8.31
N ASP A 84 -0.32 -0.68 -8.72
CA ASP A 84 0.36 -1.10 -9.95
C ASP A 84 1.10 -2.44 -9.75
N ILE A 85 0.70 -3.46 -10.51
CA ILE A 85 1.24 -4.82 -10.38
C ILE A 85 2.72 -4.90 -10.80
N PRO A 86 3.17 -4.32 -11.94
CA PRO A 86 4.57 -4.30 -12.30
C PRO A 86 5.48 -3.69 -11.22
N ALA A 87 5.07 -2.54 -10.63
CA ALA A 87 5.80 -1.91 -9.55
C ALA A 87 5.89 -2.80 -8.30
N LYS A 88 4.77 -3.41 -7.89
CA LYS A 88 4.75 -4.35 -6.75
C LYS A 88 5.70 -5.52 -6.94
N VAL A 89 5.74 -6.10 -8.13
CA VAL A 89 6.64 -7.21 -8.45
C VAL A 89 8.11 -6.76 -8.40
N ALA A 90 8.42 -5.57 -8.91
CA ALA A 90 9.76 -5.01 -8.87
C ALA A 90 10.23 -4.76 -7.43
N ILE A 91 9.40 -4.13 -6.59
CA ILE A 91 9.69 -3.90 -5.16
C ILE A 91 9.90 -5.23 -4.43
N ALA A 92 9.04 -6.23 -4.66
CA ALA A 92 9.16 -7.53 -4.01
C ALA A 92 10.48 -8.23 -4.35
N LYS A 93 10.97 -8.12 -5.58
CA LYS A 93 12.24 -8.70 -6.00
C LYS A 93 13.44 -8.09 -5.27
N ILE A 94 13.39 -6.81 -4.96
CA ILE A 94 14.50 -6.06 -4.34
C ILE A 94 14.38 -6.06 -2.81
N CYS A 95 13.18 -5.87 -2.27
CA CYS A 95 12.95 -5.53 -0.86
C CYS A 95 12.27 -6.64 -0.05
N SER A 96 12.06 -7.85 -0.58
CA SER A 96 11.19 -8.88 0.05
C SER A 96 11.48 -9.15 1.53
N LYS A 97 12.73 -9.08 1.97
CA LYS A 97 13.14 -9.35 3.36
C LYS A 97 12.61 -8.33 4.37
N ARG A 98 12.27 -7.12 3.91
CA ARG A 98 11.79 -5.99 4.72
C ARG A 98 10.55 -5.35 4.09
N LEU A 99 9.75 -6.14 3.39
CA LEU A 99 8.57 -5.70 2.68
C LEU A 99 7.28 -6.14 3.39
N LEU A 100 6.40 -5.18 3.63
CA LEU A 100 4.98 -5.38 3.92
C LEU A 100 4.18 -4.83 2.74
N SER A 101 3.19 -5.57 2.26
CA SER A 101 2.45 -5.12 1.08
C SER A 101 0.93 -5.26 1.26
N SER A 102 0.20 -4.23 0.83
CA SER A 102 -1.26 -4.26 0.74
C SER A 102 -1.71 -4.98 -0.52
N MET A 103 -2.67 -5.88 -0.38
CA MET A 103 -3.36 -6.46 -1.53
C MET A 103 -4.64 -5.66 -1.87
N GLY A 104 -5.54 -6.21 -2.66
CA GLY A 104 -6.73 -5.50 -3.12
C GLY A 104 -7.75 -5.26 -2.02
N GLY A 105 -8.06 -4.01 -1.71
CA GLY A 105 -9.10 -3.60 -0.74
C GLY A 105 -10.41 -3.13 -1.38
N ALA A 106 -10.46 -2.93 -2.69
CA ALA A 106 -11.67 -2.48 -3.39
C ALA A 106 -12.75 -3.57 -3.47
N LYS A 107 -14.02 -3.15 -3.61
CA LYS A 107 -15.19 -4.04 -3.79
C LYS A 107 -15.46 -4.94 -2.58
N ARG A 108 -15.08 -4.53 -1.37
CA ARG A 108 -15.26 -5.26 -0.11
C ARG A 108 -15.86 -4.36 0.94
N LEU A 109 -16.64 -4.95 1.86
CA LEU A 109 -17.40 -4.23 2.88
C LEU A 109 -17.12 -4.73 4.30
N ASP A 110 -16.57 -5.95 4.44
CA ASP A 110 -16.34 -6.58 5.75
C ASP A 110 -14.87 -6.48 6.18
N PRO A 111 -14.52 -5.55 7.09
CA PRO A 111 -13.16 -5.41 7.60
C PRO A 111 -12.72 -6.60 8.47
N THR A 112 -13.65 -7.42 9.00
CA THR A 112 -13.31 -8.59 9.83
C THR A 112 -12.70 -9.74 9.02
N LYS A 113 -12.83 -9.69 7.69
CA LYS A 113 -12.25 -10.66 6.75
C LYS A 113 -10.81 -10.35 6.37
N ILE A 114 -10.23 -9.27 6.91
CA ILE A 114 -8.84 -8.91 6.67
C ILE A 114 -7.92 -9.86 7.44
N LYS A 115 -6.87 -10.31 6.75
CA LYS A 115 -5.87 -11.26 7.27
C LYS A 115 -4.47 -10.81 6.89
N VAL A 116 -3.51 -11.27 7.67
CA VAL A 116 -2.08 -11.17 7.40
C VAL A 116 -1.54 -12.56 7.09
N ALA A 117 -0.82 -12.68 5.99
CA ALA A 117 -0.17 -13.95 5.61
C ALA A 117 1.04 -13.71 4.71
N SER A 118 1.78 -14.78 4.41
CA SER A 118 2.69 -14.81 3.27
C SER A 118 1.91 -14.57 1.96
N ILE A 119 2.52 -13.89 1.00
CA ILE A 119 1.92 -13.70 -0.33
C ILE A 119 1.46 -15.03 -0.94
N TRP A 120 2.19 -16.11 -0.69
CA TRP A 120 1.90 -17.44 -1.22
C TRP A 120 0.69 -18.12 -0.58
N LYS A 121 0.27 -17.67 0.62
CA LYS A 121 -0.85 -18.24 1.40
C LYS A 121 -2.14 -17.44 1.28
N THR A 122 -2.18 -16.42 0.43
CA THR A 122 -3.40 -15.61 0.23
C THR A 122 -4.49 -16.38 -0.51
N THR A 123 -5.74 -16.19 -0.10
CA THR A 123 -6.94 -16.83 -0.67
C THR A 123 -8.00 -15.80 -1.01
N ASN A 124 -8.91 -16.09 -1.95
CA ASN A 124 -10.07 -15.28 -2.33
C ASN A 124 -9.77 -13.82 -2.74
N ASP A 125 -8.51 -13.53 -3.06
CA ASP A 125 -8.07 -12.21 -3.51
C ASP A 125 -7.56 -12.30 -4.96
N PRO A 126 -8.34 -11.82 -5.95
CA PRO A 126 -7.92 -11.82 -7.36
C PRO A 126 -6.68 -10.99 -7.64
N PHE A 127 -6.48 -9.88 -6.91
CA PHE A 127 -5.30 -9.04 -7.05
C PHE A 127 -4.05 -9.76 -6.55
N ALA A 128 -4.09 -10.36 -5.36
CA ALA A 128 -3.01 -11.18 -4.84
C ALA A 128 -2.71 -12.38 -5.76
N ARG A 129 -3.74 -13.01 -6.33
CA ARG A 129 -3.57 -14.09 -7.31
C ARG A 129 -2.79 -13.63 -8.53
N LYS A 130 -3.09 -12.45 -9.06
CA LYS A 130 -2.37 -11.87 -10.21
C LYS A 130 -0.92 -11.57 -9.83
N ILE A 131 -0.66 -11.00 -8.65
CA ILE A 131 0.70 -10.75 -8.16
C ILE A 131 1.49 -12.06 -8.04
N ARG A 132 0.92 -13.11 -7.44
CA ARG A 132 1.60 -14.42 -7.36
C ARG A 132 1.95 -14.98 -8.74
N TYR A 133 1.05 -14.80 -9.70
CA TYR A 133 1.31 -15.25 -11.08
C TYR A 133 2.52 -14.51 -11.67
N GLU A 134 2.54 -13.18 -11.57
CA GLU A 134 3.63 -12.37 -12.12
C GLU A 134 4.97 -12.60 -11.37
N LEU A 135 4.93 -12.79 -10.05
CA LEU A 135 6.11 -13.17 -9.26
C LEU A 135 6.71 -14.51 -9.73
N LYS A 136 5.86 -15.52 -9.95
CA LYS A 136 6.31 -16.82 -10.49
C LYS A 136 6.91 -16.66 -11.88
N LYS A 137 6.26 -15.91 -12.77
CA LYS A 137 6.75 -15.62 -14.12
C LYS A 137 8.10 -14.91 -14.10
N ALA A 138 8.31 -14.01 -13.12
CA ALA A 138 9.57 -13.28 -12.91
C ALA A 138 10.66 -14.13 -12.20
N GLY A 139 10.40 -15.40 -11.91
CA GLY A 139 11.34 -16.29 -11.22
C GLY A 139 11.59 -15.97 -9.75
N PHE A 140 10.70 -15.20 -9.12
CA PHE A 140 10.82 -14.83 -7.71
C PHE A 140 10.62 -16.06 -6.81
N LYS A 141 11.60 -16.32 -5.93
CA LYS A 141 11.58 -17.44 -4.97
C LYS A 141 11.52 -17.01 -3.52
N GLY A 142 11.47 -15.68 -3.28
CA GLY A 142 11.37 -15.12 -1.95
C GLY A 142 9.95 -15.22 -1.37
N ASP A 143 9.79 -14.62 -0.20
CA ASP A 143 8.50 -14.48 0.48
C ASP A 143 8.43 -13.12 1.19
N TYR A 144 7.22 -12.65 1.43
CA TYR A 144 6.97 -11.45 2.23
C TYR A 144 5.54 -11.46 2.78
N LYS A 145 5.31 -10.68 3.84
CA LYS A 145 3.99 -10.55 4.46
C LYS A 145 3.10 -9.60 3.68
N VAL A 146 1.84 -9.96 3.57
CA VAL A 146 0.82 -9.13 2.95
C VAL A 146 -0.42 -9.01 3.81
N VAL A 147 -1.07 -7.86 3.71
CA VAL A 147 -2.44 -7.65 4.22
C VAL A 147 -3.40 -7.86 3.06
N PHE A 148 -4.36 -8.77 3.22
CA PHE A 148 -5.35 -9.11 2.20
C PHE A 148 -6.70 -9.39 2.84
N SER A 149 -7.77 -9.46 2.05
CA SER A 149 -9.09 -9.87 2.56
C SER A 149 -9.48 -11.22 1.99
N THR A 150 -10.07 -12.04 2.83
CA THR A 150 -10.71 -13.31 2.43
C THR A 150 -12.13 -13.12 1.90
N GLU A 151 -12.69 -11.91 2.01
CA GLU A 151 -13.95 -11.56 1.37
C GLU A 151 -13.78 -11.52 -0.15
N ALA A 152 -14.63 -12.22 -0.90
CA ALA A 152 -14.66 -12.10 -2.34
C ALA A 152 -15.14 -10.70 -2.76
N PRO A 153 -14.61 -10.09 -3.83
CA PRO A 153 -15.17 -8.85 -4.37
C PRO A 153 -16.63 -9.04 -4.73
N ASN A 154 -17.54 -8.22 -4.20
CA ASN A 154 -18.98 -8.47 -4.23
C ASN A 154 -19.79 -7.41 -5.00
N CYS A 155 -19.17 -6.48 -5.70
CA CYS A 155 -19.86 -5.49 -6.52
C CYS A 155 -19.29 -5.38 -7.94
N VAL A 156 -20.18 -5.00 -8.89
CA VAL A 156 -19.81 -4.87 -10.32
C VAL A 156 -18.94 -3.62 -10.52
N ASN A 157 -19.35 -2.49 -9.97
CA ASN A 157 -18.65 -1.21 -10.12
C ASN A 157 -17.43 -1.13 -9.21
N LEU A 158 -16.42 -0.37 -9.62
CA LEU A 158 -15.28 -0.06 -8.77
C LEU A 158 -15.74 0.85 -7.63
N GLY A 159 -15.48 0.43 -6.41
CA GLY A 159 -15.78 1.19 -5.21
C GLY A 159 -14.87 0.76 -4.06
N SER A 160 -14.69 1.63 -3.08
CA SER A 160 -13.91 1.35 -1.89
C SER A 160 -14.64 1.87 -0.66
N PHE A 161 -14.77 1.02 0.34
CA PHE A 161 -15.32 1.36 1.64
C PHE A 161 -14.19 1.69 2.61
N ILE A 162 -14.30 2.85 3.30
CA ILE A 162 -13.25 3.31 4.22
C ILE A 162 -12.96 2.29 5.32
N GLY A 163 -13.98 1.62 5.86
CA GLY A 163 -13.80 0.60 6.90
C GLY A 163 -12.83 -0.50 6.50
N VAL A 164 -12.84 -0.92 5.23
CA VAL A 164 -11.91 -1.92 4.70
C VAL A 164 -10.54 -1.29 4.43
N THR A 165 -10.46 -0.20 3.67
CA THR A 165 -9.17 0.39 3.29
C THR A 165 -8.39 0.93 4.50
N ALA A 166 -9.08 1.51 5.50
CA ALA A 166 -8.47 1.94 6.74
C ALA A 166 -7.93 0.74 7.55
N SER A 167 -8.71 -0.33 7.65
CA SER A 167 -8.26 -1.54 8.35
C SER A 167 -7.04 -2.19 7.69
N PHE A 168 -6.92 -2.15 6.36
CA PHE A 168 -5.66 -2.55 5.69
C PHE A 168 -4.49 -1.71 6.17
N GLY A 169 -4.64 -0.37 6.21
CA GLY A 169 -3.60 0.56 6.68
C GLY A 169 -3.20 0.31 8.13
N LEU A 170 -4.17 0.11 9.04
CA LEU A 170 -3.93 -0.19 10.45
C LEU A 170 -3.21 -1.54 10.64
N ASN A 171 -3.61 -2.57 9.88
CA ASN A 171 -2.91 -3.86 9.93
C ASN A 171 -1.47 -3.76 9.42
N LEU A 172 -1.20 -2.98 8.38
CA LEU A 172 0.17 -2.74 7.93
C LEU A 172 1.01 -2.03 8.99
N ALA A 173 0.45 -0.99 9.61
CA ALA A 173 1.13 -0.25 10.67
C ALA A 173 1.42 -1.12 11.91
N SER A 174 0.53 -2.06 12.25
CA SER A 174 0.73 -2.96 13.39
C SER A 174 1.81 -4.03 13.16
N LEU A 175 2.28 -4.19 11.93
CA LEU A 175 3.34 -5.14 11.56
C LEU A 175 4.71 -4.48 11.46
N ALA A 176 4.76 -3.15 11.49
CA ALA A 176 5.97 -2.34 11.46
C ALA A 176 6.60 -2.25 12.84
#